data_59dffd05aa0a8c66db18260e47b1017b
#
_entry.id   59dffd05aa0a8c66db18260e47b1017b
#
_cell.length_a   1.000
_cell.length_b   1.000
_cell.length_c   1.000
_cell.angle_alpha   90.00
_cell.angle_beta   90.00
_cell.angle_gamma   90.00
#
_symmetry.space_group_name_H-M   'P 1'
#
loop_
_entity.id
_entity.type
_entity.pdbx_description
1 polymer ?
#
loop_
_entity_poly.entity_id
_entity_poly.type
_entity_poly.pdbx_seq_one_letter_code
_entity_poly.pdbx_strand_id
1 'polypeptide(L)'
;MEEKSKVIFGNPMPDKVYRKAVKSKKKYAKKFGDDAGADYPAIVKKNEYIGDMLGVHDIRVGETGENVGFDTEKGIIVGNIRMGFGHYRISMAIASAAHSMGYVPYWMDLNSYPQTTCTKVIGAQNDLYSLGSRLSQKSRLFNRLVWEPMNYEGFRKLSYNAADQKNAELMAPVYANVPKEIPVVATHVWPAQAAIHAGMKHVVNAIPDNWPMALHLSEGSIHTVQTHYAYQGYRILNGMQGADVLRPMPKDDLIYTGHYIDHELVSNIEADCEARRARKREKKPVRFLLTIGGAGAQREIFASIIKHLLPAIEDGRAALYVNVGDYRNVWEKLLGEIPGMKNFATEHFNNWKDTTAFAAQALTGEVSGIHGFWHENIFEAVYCTNLLMRSCDVLVTKPSELAFYPVPKLFIKRVGGHEQWGAIHSAEIGDGTLECRDIPHTVQMLDLFLNEDALLNDMCDCIEKNKAAGIYDGAYRVVELAMEKR
;
A
#
# COMPACT_ATOMS: atom_id res chain seq x y z
N MET A 1 25.54 -19.81 10.02
CA MET A 1 24.14 -19.34 10.03
C MET A 1 23.25 -20.42 9.43
N GLU A 2 22.15 -20.75 10.10
CA GLU A 2 21.16 -21.69 9.57
C GLU A 2 20.54 -21.14 8.30
N GLU A 3 20.26 -21.97 7.32
CA GLU A 3 19.73 -21.52 6.04
C GLU A 3 18.24 -21.13 6.15
N LYS A 4 17.92 -19.84 5.93
CA LYS A 4 16.59 -19.23 6.17
C LYS A 4 15.45 -19.86 5.37
N SER A 5 15.74 -20.51 4.24
CA SER A 5 14.77 -21.29 3.45
C SER A 5 14.58 -22.72 3.93
N LYS A 6 15.43 -23.20 4.84
CA LYS A 6 15.38 -24.56 5.41
C LYS A 6 14.72 -24.58 6.78
N VAL A 7 14.88 -23.51 7.54
CA VAL A 7 14.24 -23.32 8.84
C VAL A 7 13.69 -21.89 8.89
N ILE A 8 12.42 -21.75 9.24
CA ILE A 8 11.71 -20.46 9.31
C ILE A 8 11.16 -20.28 10.74
N PHE A 9 11.68 -19.31 11.47
CA PHE A 9 11.37 -19.08 12.90
C PHE A 9 11.46 -20.36 13.74
N GLY A 10 12.52 -21.14 13.52
CA GLY A 10 12.75 -22.41 14.21
C GLY A 10 11.83 -23.56 13.77
N ASN A 11 11.04 -23.38 12.70
CA ASN A 11 10.21 -24.44 12.11
C ASN A 11 10.92 -25.04 10.90
N PRO A 12 11.32 -26.33 10.93
CA PRO A 12 12.03 -26.95 9.84
C PRO A 12 11.11 -27.19 8.64
N MET A 13 11.60 -26.89 7.46
CA MET A 13 10.91 -27.19 6.20
C MET A 13 11.23 -28.61 5.75
N PRO A 14 10.22 -29.35 5.24
CA PRO A 14 10.47 -30.67 4.65
C PRO A 14 11.51 -30.59 3.51
N ASP A 15 12.38 -31.59 3.40
CA ASP A 15 13.42 -31.65 2.36
C ASP A 15 12.88 -31.43 0.94
N LYS A 16 11.68 -31.88 0.66
CA LYS A 16 11.00 -31.68 -0.63
C LYS A 16 10.74 -30.19 -0.88
N VAL A 17 10.34 -29.42 0.14
CA VAL A 17 10.09 -27.98 0.06
C VAL A 17 11.40 -27.25 -0.19
N TYR A 18 12.42 -27.54 0.59
CA TYR A 18 13.75 -26.94 0.43
C TYR A 18 14.35 -27.23 -0.96
N ARG A 19 14.30 -28.48 -1.44
CA ARG A 19 14.76 -28.82 -2.80
C ARG A 19 14.01 -28.04 -3.90
N LYS A 20 12.69 -27.80 -3.71
CA LYS A 20 11.91 -26.97 -4.65
C LYS A 20 12.37 -25.52 -4.61
N ALA A 21 12.65 -24.94 -3.44
CA ALA A 21 13.18 -23.59 -3.29
C ALA A 21 14.52 -23.43 -4.02
N VAL A 22 15.46 -24.36 -3.80
CA VAL A 22 16.76 -24.38 -4.51
C VAL A 22 16.58 -24.49 -6.03
N LYS A 23 15.65 -25.34 -6.49
CA LYS A 23 15.33 -25.47 -7.91
C LYS A 23 14.76 -24.17 -8.49
N SER A 24 13.93 -23.44 -7.74
CA SER A 24 13.39 -22.15 -8.13
C SER A 24 14.51 -21.13 -8.34
N LYS A 25 15.41 -20.95 -7.37
CA LYS A 25 16.59 -20.06 -7.50
C LYS A 25 17.42 -20.42 -8.72
N LYS A 26 17.76 -21.71 -8.90
CA LYS A 26 18.55 -22.17 -10.07
C LYS A 26 17.87 -21.86 -11.40
N LYS A 27 16.53 -21.98 -11.47
CA LYS A 27 15.74 -21.63 -12.66
C LYS A 27 15.86 -20.14 -12.99
N TYR A 28 15.70 -19.25 -11.99
CA TYR A 28 15.83 -17.83 -12.19
C TYR A 28 17.28 -17.41 -12.52
N ALA A 29 18.27 -17.96 -11.81
CA ALA A 29 19.67 -17.71 -12.11
C ALA A 29 20.04 -18.14 -13.54
N LYS A 30 19.56 -19.29 -14.01
CA LYS A 30 19.77 -19.73 -15.40
C LYS A 30 19.12 -18.79 -16.42
N LYS A 31 17.96 -18.21 -16.10
CA LYS A 31 17.20 -17.36 -17.03
C LYS A 31 17.68 -15.92 -17.05
N PHE A 32 18.05 -15.36 -15.93
CA PHE A 32 18.31 -13.93 -15.75
C PHE A 32 19.74 -13.59 -15.34
N GLY A 33 20.53 -14.58 -14.95
CA GLY A 33 21.88 -14.41 -14.40
C GLY A 33 21.93 -14.58 -12.88
N ASP A 34 23.15 -14.52 -12.34
CA ASP A 34 23.43 -14.49 -10.91
C ASP A 34 24.48 -13.38 -10.69
N ASP A 35 24.06 -12.31 -10.01
CA ASP A 35 24.86 -11.11 -9.79
C ASP A 35 25.71 -11.18 -8.50
N ALA A 36 25.90 -12.37 -7.92
CA ALA A 36 26.58 -12.55 -6.63
C ALA A 36 28.01 -11.94 -6.59
N GLY A 37 28.67 -11.78 -7.75
CA GLY A 37 29.97 -11.13 -7.87
C GLY A 37 29.92 -9.76 -8.54
N ALA A 38 28.72 -9.22 -8.80
CA ALA A 38 28.58 -7.92 -9.44
C ALA A 38 28.83 -6.77 -8.44
N ASP A 39 29.55 -5.77 -8.89
CA ASP A 39 29.77 -4.51 -8.17
C ASP A 39 28.93 -3.41 -8.83
N TYR A 40 27.74 -3.17 -8.27
CA TYR A 40 26.86 -2.11 -8.74
C TYR A 40 27.12 -0.83 -7.97
N PRO A 41 27.62 0.26 -8.60
CA PRO A 41 27.68 1.55 -7.93
C PRO A 41 26.28 1.96 -7.46
N ALA A 42 26.22 2.64 -6.31
CA ALA A 42 24.98 3.18 -5.76
C ALA A 42 25.16 4.68 -5.54
N ILE A 43 24.31 5.48 -6.17
CA ILE A 43 24.26 6.93 -6.00
C ILE A 43 22.92 7.36 -5.45
N VAL A 44 22.89 8.53 -4.80
CA VAL A 44 21.70 9.12 -4.19
C VAL A 44 21.37 10.41 -4.93
N LYS A 45 20.11 10.53 -5.36
CA LYS A 45 19.58 11.74 -6.01
C LYS A 45 18.27 12.16 -5.34
N LYS A 46 18.02 13.45 -5.19
CA LYS A 46 16.72 13.94 -4.75
C LYS A 46 15.63 13.46 -5.69
N ASN A 47 14.52 12.95 -5.13
CA ASN A 47 13.38 12.54 -5.95
C ASN A 47 12.68 13.78 -6.56
N GLU A 48 12.42 13.76 -7.86
CA GLU A 48 11.88 14.91 -8.61
C GLU A 48 10.41 15.20 -8.29
N TYR A 49 9.64 14.20 -7.84
CA TYR A 49 8.19 14.29 -7.66
C TYR A 49 7.78 14.50 -6.21
N ILE A 50 8.35 13.75 -5.30
CA ILE A 50 8.00 13.77 -3.87
C ILE A 50 9.16 14.22 -2.97
N GLY A 51 10.31 14.54 -3.54
CA GLY A 51 11.48 14.98 -2.78
C GLY A 51 11.27 16.27 -2.02
N ASP A 52 10.55 17.24 -2.57
CA ASP A 52 10.23 18.50 -1.87
C ASP A 52 9.17 18.31 -0.78
N MET A 53 8.24 17.38 -0.95
CA MET A 53 7.12 17.18 -0.03
C MET A 53 7.45 16.20 1.11
N LEU A 54 8.19 15.13 0.80
CA LEU A 54 8.46 14.02 1.71
C LEU A 54 9.94 13.83 2.03
N GLY A 55 10.81 14.74 1.60
CA GLY A 55 12.26 14.64 1.81
C GLY A 55 12.94 13.47 1.10
N VAL A 56 12.27 12.81 0.17
CA VAL A 56 12.71 11.55 -0.44
C VAL A 56 13.88 11.75 -1.40
N HIS A 57 14.88 10.88 -1.27
CA HIS A 57 15.99 10.73 -2.23
C HIS A 57 15.97 9.30 -2.79
N ASP A 58 16.12 9.18 -4.09
CA ASP A 58 16.19 7.88 -4.78
C ASP A 58 17.59 7.27 -4.64
N ILE A 59 17.65 5.99 -4.31
CA ILE A 59 18.86 5.18 -4.51
C ILE A 59 18.85 4.67 -5.95
N ARG A 60 19.88 5.03 -6.71
CA ARG A 60 20.10 4.60 -8.10
C ARG A 60 21.24 3.58 -8.14
N VAL A 61 20.89 2.32 -8.40
CA VAL A 61 21.84 1.20 -8.43
C VAL A 61 22.31 0.94 -9.86
N GLY A 62 23.61 0.83 -10.05
CA GLY A 62 24.25 0.65 -11.37
C GLY A 62 24.35 1.94 -12.19
N GLU A 63 24.07 3.08 -11.58
CA GLU A 63 24.26 4.40 -12.18
C GLU A 63 25.50 5.10 -11.61
N THR A 64 26.09 6.01 -12.42
CA THR A 64 27.19 6.90 -12.03
C THR A 64 26.78 8.34 -12.35
N GLY A 65 27.44 9.30 -11.72
CA GLY A 65 27.20 10.73 -11.97
C GLY A 65 26.99 11.52 -10.68
N GLU A 66 26.15 12.55 -10.75
CA GLU A 66 25.83 13.39 -9.60
C GLU A 66 25.28 12.56 -8.43
N ASN A 67 25.86 12.76 -7.24
CA ASN A 67 25.54 11.99 -6.06
C ASN A 67 25.56 12.90 -4.83
N VAL A 68 24.43 13.04 -4.14
CA VAL A 68 24.36 13.80 -2.87
C VAL A 68 24.93 13.01 -1.68
N GLY A 69 25.21 11.71 -1.88
CA GLY A 69 25.77 10.82 -0.86
C GLY A 69 24.73 10.29 0.14
N PHE A 70 25.17 9.31 0.93
CA PHE A 70 24.37 8.76 2.02
C PHE A 70 24.69 9.49 3.33
N ASP A 71 23.67 10.00 4.00
CA ASP A 71 23.75 10.39 5.41
C ASP A 71 23.63 9.12 6.26
N THR A 72 24.73 8.66 6.84
CA THR A 72 24.75 7.45 7.66
C THR A 72 24.18 7.68 9.06
N GLU A 73 24.00 8.92 9.52
CA GLU A 73 23.45 9.24 10.83
C GLU A 73 21.94 9.40 10.80
N LYS A 74 21.40 10.06 9.79
CA LYS A 74 19.97 10.38 9.66
C LYS A 74 19.25 9.58 8.57
N GLY A 75 19.98 8.85 7.76
CA GLY A 75 19.41 8.08 6.66
C GLY A 75 18.56 6.90 7.11
N ILE A 76 17.45 6.68 6.42
CA ILE A 76 16.60 5.50 6.53
C ILE A 76 16.19 5.04 5.13
N ILE A 77 16.44 3.77 4.81
CA ILE A 77 16.07 3.20 3.51
C ILE A 77 14.63 2.72 3.56
N VAL A 78 13.80 3.19 2.65
CA VAL A 78 12.44 2.71 2.44
C VAL A 78 12.44 1.78 1.24
N GLY A 79 12.50 0.48 1.53
CA GLY A 79 12.57 -0.59 0.54
C GLY A 79 11.18 -1.01 0.06
N ASN A 80 10.95 -1.00 -1.25
CA ASN A 80 9.66 -1.37 -1.80
C ASN A 80 9.77 -2.04 -3.17
N ILE A 81 8.62 -2.41 -3.70
CA ILE A 81 8.45 -2.87 -5.09
C ILE A 81 7.16 -2.28 -5.66
N ARG A 82 7.12 -2.14 -6.98
CA ARG A 82 5.89 -1.79 -7.68
C ARG A 82 5.04 -3.04 -7.93
N MET A 83 4.12 -3.32 -7.00
CA MET A 83 3.06 -4.31 -7.16
C MET A 83 1.72 -3.66 -6.81
N GLY A 84 1.13 -2.96 -7.77
CA GLY A 84 0.00 -2.04 -7.54
C GLY A 84 0.43 -0.75 -6.81
N PHE A 85 -0.50 -0.10 -6.12
CA PHE A 85 -0.28 1.17 -5.42
C PHE A 85 0.00 1.03 -3.91
N GLY A 86 -0.41 -0.11 -3.30
CA GLY A 86 -0.40 -0.28 -1.86
C GLY A 86 0.98 -0.13 -1.23
N HIS A 87 1.98 -0.85 -1.75
CA HIS A 87 3.35 -0.79 -1.22
C HIS A 87 3.97 0.61 -1.36
N TYR A 88 3.73 1.29 -2.49
CA TYR A 88 4.17 2.67 -2.69
C TYR A 88 3.53 3.63 -1.70
N ARG A 89 2.22 3.49 -1.45
CA ARG A 89 1.48 4.32 -0.49
C ARG A 89 2.02 4.16 0.93
N ILE A 90 2.21 2.93 1.39
CA ILE A 90 2.80 2.65 2.71
C ILE A 90 4.23 3.18 2.79
N SER A 91 5.01 3.03 1.72
CA SER A 91 6.38 3.58 1.66
C SER A 91 6.40 5.10 1.74
N MET A 92 5.46 5.78 1.08
CA MET A 92 5.32 7.24 1.17
C MET A 92 4.90 7.67 2.59
N ALA A 93 4.02 6.92 3.24
CA ALA A 93 3.63 7.18 4.62
C ALA A 93 4.83 7.06 5.58
N ILE A 94 5.64 6.03 5.43
CA ILE A 94 6.87 5.85 6.23
C ILE A 94 7.90 6.94 5.92
N ALA A 95 8.07 7.31 4.65
CA ALA A 95 8.97 8.39 4.26
C ALA A 95 8.50 9.75 4.82
N SER A 96 7.20 10.03 4.75
CA SER A 96 6.59 11.23 5.32
C SER A 96 6.82 11.32 6.84
N ALA A 97 6.59 10.22 7.57
CA ALA A 97 6.86 10.15 9.00
C ALA A 97 8.36 10.37 9.30
N ALA A 98 9.25 9.68 8.57
CA ALA A 98 10.69 9.84 8.73
C ALA A 98 11.15 11.30 8.51
N HIS A 99 10.68 11.92 7.44
CA HIS A 99 10.99 13.32 7.12
C HIS A 99 10.50 14.27 8.21
N SER A 100 9.28 14.09 8.70
CA SER A 100 8.72 14.93 9.79
C SER A 100 9.49 14.79 11.10
N MET A 101 10.15 13.66 11.33
CA MET A 101 11.01 13.40 12.47
C MET A 101 12.47 13.87 12.27
N GLY A 102 12.80 14.47 11.13
CA GLY A 102 14.12 14.98 10.81
C GLY A 102 15.11 13.96 10.23
N TYR A 103 14.62 12.80 9.79
CA TYR A 103 15.40 11.80 9.08
C TYR A 103 15.36 11.98 7.57
N VAL A 104 16.31 11.35 6.85
CA VAL A 104 16.44 11.41 5.39
C VAL A 104 15.97 10.09 4.77
N PRO A 105 14.76 10.03 4.21
CA PRO A 105 14.25 8.81 3.59
C PRO A 105 14.89 8.56 2.22
N TYR A 106 15.52 7.39 2.06
CA TYR A 106 16.08 6.89 0.81
C TYR A 106 15.14 5.87 0.18
N TRP A 107 14.61 6.18 -0.99
CA TRP A 107 13.72 5.31 -1.73
C TRP A 107 14.49 4.23 -2.49
N MET A 108 14.20 2.97 -2.21
CA MET A 108 14.82 1.83 -2.86
C MET A 108 13.74 0.91 -3.47
N ASP A 109 13.38 1.19 -4.72
CA ASP A 109 12.44 0.35 -5.47
C ASP A 109 13.18 -0.71 -6.28
N LEU A 110 13.03 -1.97 -5.90
CA LEU A 110 13.72 -3.09 -6.55
C LEU A 110 13.25 -3.35 -7.99
N ASN A 111 12.19 -2.69 -8.46
CA ASN A 111 11.78 -2.72 -9.88
C ASN A 111 12.57 -1.73 -10.77
N SER A 112 13.33 -0.81 -10.16
CA SER A 112 13.92 0.33 -10.87
C SER A 112 15.33 0.09 -11.42
N TYR A 113 15.87 -1.13 -11.34
CA TYR A 113 17.24 -1.48 -11.72
C TYR A 113 17.30 -2.51 -12.85
N PRO A 114 16.88 -2.17 -14.09
CA PRO A 114 16.63 -3.13 -15.18
C PRO A 114 17.85 -3.95 -15.61
N GLN A 115 19.07 -3.47 -15.36
CA GLN A 115 20.32 -4.17 -15.61
C GLN A 115 20.54 -5.35 -14.66
N THR A 116 19.91 -5.34 -13.46
CA THR A 116 20.17 -6.32 -12.40
C THR A 116 19.29 -7.59 -12.54
N THR A 117 19.79 -8.70 -12.05
CA THR A 117 19.00 -9.94 -11.88
C THR A 117 17.83 -9.73 -10.93
N CYS A 118 18.00 -8.89 -9.91
CA CYS A 118 16.94 -8.52 -8.96
C CYS A 118 15.67 -8.05 -9.69
N THR A 119 15.75 -6.98 -10.46
CA THR A 119 14.58 -6.42 -11.18
C THR A 119 13.98 -7.41 -12.18
N LYS A 120 14.82 -8.20 -12.87
CA LYS A 120 14.33 -9.22 -13.83
C LYS A 120 13.54 -10.34 -13.14
N VAL A 121 13.99 -10.79 -11.96
CA VAL A 121 13.28 -11.82 -11.17
C VAL A 121 11.96 -11.28 -10.66
N ILE A 122 11.93 -10.06 -10.11
CA ILE A 122 10.72 -9.40 -9.63
C ILE A 122 9.74 -9.19 -10.78
N GLY A 123 10.20 -8.68 -11.92
CA GLY A 123 9.39 -8.49 -13.13
C GLY A 123 8.71 -9.79 -13.57
N ALA A 124 9.45 -10.89 -13.62
CA ALA A 124 8.89 -12.20 -14.00
C ALA A 124 7.83 -12.73 -13.01
N GLN A 125 7.98 -12.44 -11.72
CA GLN A 125 6.98 -12.81 -10.70
C GLN A 125 5.74 -11.91 -10.80
N ASN A 126 5.91 -10.61 -11.01
CA ASN A 126 4.83 -9.66 -11.23
C ASN A 126 4.01 -9.98 -12.48
N ASP A 127 4.68 -10.37 -13.58
CA ASP A 127 4.00 -10.78 -14.82
C ASP A 127 3.13 -12.01 -14.60
N LEU A 128 3.64 -12.99 -13.86
CA LEU A 128 2.89 -14.21 -13.54
C LEU A 128 1.68 -13.90 -12.65
N TYR A 129 1.85 -13.05 -11.64
CA TYR A 129 0.76 -12.59 -10.77
C TYR A 129 -0.30 -11.81 -11.56
N SER A 130 0.13 -10.87 -12.40
CA SER A 130 -0.74 -10.07 -13.25
C SER A 130 -1.52 -10.91 -14.27
N LEU A 131 -0.88 -11.95 -14.84
CA LEU A 131 -1.56 -12.90 -15.74
C LEU A 131 -2.64 -13.67 -14.99
N GLY A 132 -2.34 -14.20 -13.81
CA GLY A 132 -3.31 -14.90 -12.95
C GLY A 132 -4.48 -14.01 -12.55
N SER A 133 -4.21 -12.76 -12.16
CA SER A 133 -5.23 -11.77 -11.83
C SER A 133 -6.16 -11.47 -13.01
N ARG A 134 -5.62 -11.24 -14.20
CA ARG A 134 -6.43 -11.01 -15.41
C ARG A 134 -7.28 -12.24 -15.79
N LEU A 135 -6.73 -13.44 -15.67
CA LEU A 135 -7.48 -14.67 -15.92
C LEU A 135 -8.61 -14.90 -14.92
N SER A 136 -8.38 -14.54 -13.64
CA SER A 136 -9.41 -14.64 -12.59
C SER A 136 -10.60 -13.72 -12.84
N GLN A 137 -10.35 -12.53 -13.40
CA GLN A 137 -11.40 -11.59 -13.77
C GLN A 137 -12.24 -12.06 -14.96
N LYS A 138 -11.62 -12.79 -15.90
CA LYS A 138 -12.29 -13.32 -17.09
C LYS A 138 -13.03 -14.64 -16.88
N SER A 139 -12.59 -15.46 -15.92
CA SER A 139 -13.13 -16.80 -15.69
C SER A 139 -13.52 -16.99 -14.22
N ARG A 140 -14.82 -17.04 -13.94
CA ARG A 140 -15.35 -17.31 -12.58
C ARG A 140 -14.87 -18.68 -12.06
N LEU A 141 -14.75 -19.69 -12.95
CA LEU A 141 -14.30 -21.02 -12.57
C LEU A 141 -12.81 -21.02 -12.18
N PHE A 142 -11.95 -20.36 -12.98
CA PHE A 142 -10.54 -20.19 -12.65
C PHE A 142 -10.35 -19.41 -11.36
N ASN A 143 -11.12 -18.32 -11.17
CA ASN A 143 -11.07 -17.55 -9.93
C ASN A 143 -11.37 -18.42 -8.72
N ARG A 144 -12.50 -19.14 -8.74
CA ARG A 144 -12.98 -19.97 -7.61
C ARG A 144 -12.08 -21.15 -7.29
N LEU A 145 -11.54 -21.85 -8.31
CA LEU A 145 -10.81 -23.09 -8.13
C LEU A 145 -9.29 -22.92 -8.02
N VAL A 146 -8.74 -21.84 -8.56
CA VAL A 146 -7.28 -21.65 -8.65
C VAL A 146 -6.83 -20.34 -7.98
N TRP A 147 -7.38 -19.20 -8.42
CA TRP A 147 -6.86 -17.89 -8.03
C TRP A 147 -7.17 -17.55 -6.57
N GLU A 148 -8.42 -17.66 -6.16
CA GLU A 148 -8.83 -17.33 -4.79
C GLU A 148 -8.21 -18.29 -3.75
N PRO A 149 -8.19 -19.63 -3.93
CA PRO A 149 -7.47 -20.52 -3.04
C PRO A 149 -5.97 -20.24 -2.97
N MET A 150 -5.32 -19.87 -4.09
CA MET A 150 -3.91 -19.53 -4.09
C MET A 150 -3.64 -18.25 -3.31
N ASN A 151 -4.42 -17.20 -3.51
CA ASN A 151 -4.24 -15.91 -2.82
C ASN A 151 -4.64 -15.96 -1.35
N TYR A 152 -5.59 -16.80 -0.97
CA TYR A 152 -6.07 -16.89 0.41
C TYR A 152 -5.27 -17.92 1.22
N GLU A 153 -5.06 -19.13 0.69
CA GLU A 153 -4.41 -20.24 1.39
C GLU A 153 -3.00 -20.56 0.87
N GLY A 154 -2.72 -20.34 -0.42
CA GLY A 154 -1.41 -20.65 -1.02
C GLY A 154 -0.30 -19.77 -0.45
N PHE A 155 -0.49 -18.47 -0.43
CA PHE A 155 0.48 -17.50 0.10
C PHE A 155 0.59 -17.54 1.63
N ARG A 156 -0.35 -18.17 2.30
CA ARG A 156 -0.32 -18.38 3.74
C ARG A 156 0.72 -19.39 4.20
N LYS A 157 1.18 -20.28 3.30
CA LYS A 157 2.03 -21.45 3.68
C LYS A 157 3.51 -21.10 3.79
N LEU A 158 4.20 -21.59 4.84
CA LEU A 158 5.66 -21.48 5.02
C LEU A 158 6.43 -22.04 3.82
N SER A 159 5.89 -23.06 3.13
CA SER A 159 6.51 -23.61 1.93
C SER A 159 6.61 -22.63 0.77
N TYR A 160 5.71 -21.63 0.71
CA TYR A 160 5.81 -20.53 -0.24
C TYR A 160 6.94 -19.58 0.17
N ASN A 161 6.98 -19.17 1.42
CA ASN A 161 8.03 -18.31 1.96
C ASN A 161 9.44 -18.90 1.77
N ALA A 162 9.61 -20.22 1.97
CA ALA A 162 10.90 -20.90 1.75
C ALA A 162 11.43 -20.70 0.33
N ALA A 163 10.56 -20.65 -0.69
CA ALA A 163 10.95 -20.36 -2.07
C ALA A 163 11.35 -18.91 -2.27
N ASP A 164 10.59 -17.96 -1.67
CA ASP A 164 10.89 -16.54 -1.74
C ASP A 164 12.22 -16.21 -1.05
N GLN A 165 12.46 -16.74 0.15
CA GLN A 165 13.75 -16.63 0.86
C GLN A 165 14.93 -17.06 -0.02
N LYS A 166 14.75 -18.17 -0.78
CA LYS A 166 15.80 -18.67 -1.66
C LYS A 166 15.99 -17.83 -2.92
N ASN A 167 14.91 -17.31 -3.49
CA ASN A 167 14.96 -16.41 -4.64
C ASN A 167 15.54 -15.02 -4.27
N ALA A 168 15.29 -14.54 -3.05
CA ALA A 168 15.81 -13.26 -2.55
C ALA A 168 17.35 -13.21 -2.48
N GLU A 169 18.03 -14.35 -2.42
CA GLU A 169 19.49 -14.39 -2.55
C GLU A 169 19.98 -13.81 -3.89
N LEU A 170 19.16 -13.89 -4.97
CA LEU A 170 19.46 -13.27 -6.27
C LEU A 170 19.18 -11.75 -6.29
N MET A 171 18.47 -11.25 -5.29
CA MET A 171 18.15 -9.83 -5.16
C MET A 171 19.13 -9.07 -4.28
N ALA A 172 19.86 -9.77 -3.42
CA ALA A 172 20.80 -9.19 -2.46
C ALA A 172 21.91 -8.30 -3.08
N PRO A 173 22.46 -8.59 -4.27
CA PRO A 173 23.57 -7.80 -4.84
C PRO A 173 23.25 -6.32 -5.06
N VAL A 174 21.98 -5.90 -5.20
CA VAL A 174 21.60 -4.49 -5.33
C VAL A 174 21.91 -3.65 -4.09
N TYR A 175 22.13 -4.29 -2.94
CA TYR A 175 22.54 -3.66 -1.68
C TYR A 175 24.06 -3.63 -1.48
N ALA A 176 24.87 -4.12 -2.45
CA ALA A 176 26.32 -4.29 -2.25
C ALA A 176 27.03 -3.01 -1.78
N ASN A 177 26.77 -1.89 -2.45
CA ASN A 177 27.36 -0.58 -2.17
C ASN A 177 26.49 0.36 -1.32
N VAL A 178 25.47 -0.18 -0.69
CA VAL A 178 24.64 0.55 0.28
C VAL A 178 25.26 0.39 1.67
N PRO A 179 25.48 1.50 2.44
CA PRO A 179 26.05 1.41 3.78
C PRO A 179 25.20 0.51 4.70
N LYS A 180 25.85 -0.48 5.32
CA LYS A 180 25.16 -1.54 6.08
C LYS A 180 24.57 -1.07 7.40
N GLU A 181 25.00 0.09 7.88
CA GLU A 181 24.55 0.75 9.11
C GLU A 181 23.22 1.46 8.93
N ILE A 182 22.86 1.89 7.70
CA ILE A 182 21.59 2.57 7.46
C ILE A 182 20.46 1.57 7.62
N PRO A 183 19.47 1.82 8.49
CA PRO A 183 18.36 0.91 8.67
C PRO A 183 17.48 0.84 7.43
N VAL A 184 16.89 -0.33 7.19
CA VAL A 184 15.96 -0.60 6.09
C VAL A 184 14.56 -0.83 6.66
N VAL A 185 13.60 -0.05 6.22
CA VAL A 185 12.17 -0.33 6.41
C VAL A 185 11.60 -0.81 5.08
N ALA A 186 11.21 -2.07 5.01
CA ALA A 186 10.66 -2.66 3.80
C ALA A 186 9.13 -2.77 3.91
N THR A 187 8.42 -2.38 2.86
CA THR A 187 6.95 -2.48 2.78
C THR A 187 6.49 -3.68 1.95
N HIS A 188 7.44 -4.47 1.49
CA HIS A 188 7.24 -5.77 0.87
C HIS A 188 8.34 -6.73 1.35
N VAL A 189 8.03 -8.03 1.37
CA VAL A 189 8.94 -9.06 1.88
C VAL A 189 10.25 -9.18 1.09
N TRP A 190 10.23 -9.00 -0.23
CA TRP A 190 11.44 -9.19 -1.05
C TRP A 190 12.53 -8.16 -0.76
N PRO A 191 12.26 -6.85 -0.63
CA PRO A 191 13.25 -5.90 -0.13
C PRO A 191 13.80 -6.26 1.26
N ALA A 192 12.94 -6.73 2.19
CA ALA A 192 13.40 -7.14 3.51
C ALA A 192 14.33 -8.37 3.44
N GLN A 193 13.90 -9.42 2.74
CA GLN A 193 14.70 -10.64 2.58
C GLN A 193 16.02 -10.37 1.85
N ALA A 194 15.99 -9.54 0.77
CA ALA A 194 17.19 -9.16 0.03
C ALA A 194 18.17 -8.36 0.91
N ALA A 195 17.67 -7.42 1.71
CA ALA A 195 18.48 -6.66 2.67
C ALA A 195 19.16 -7.56 3.70
N ILE A 196 18.42 -8.53 4.26
CA ILE A 196 18.96 -9.53 5.21
C ILE A 196 20.06 -10.37 4.54
N HIS A 197 19.81 -10.88 3.31
CA HIS A 197 20.82 -11.65 2.59
C HIS A 197 22.05 -10.82 2.19
N ALA A 198 21.88 -9.51 2.01
CA ALA A 198 22.96 -8.56 1.75
C ALA A 198 23.76 -8.14 3.01
N GLY A 199 23.34 -8.58 4.20
CA GLY A 199 24.00 -8.26 5.45
C GLY A 199 23.70 -6.85 5.99
N MET A 200 22.55 -6.24 5.63
CA MET A 200 22.09 -5.02 6.29
C MET A 200 21.83 -5.33 7.77
N LYS A 201 22.28 -4.43 8.66
CA LYS A 201 22.28 -4.70 10.12
C LYS A 201 20.91 -4.57 10.77
N HIS A 202 20.11 -3.61 10.31
CA HIS A 202 18.81 -3.28 10.89
C HIS A 202 17.75 -3.29 9.80
N VAL A 203 16.87 -4.29 9.84
CA VAL A 203 15.80 -4.46 8.85
C VAL A 203 14.46 -4.57 9.57
N VAL A 204 13.56 -3.66 9.29
CA VAL A 204 12.16 -3.69 9.71
C VAL A 204 11.29 -4.03 8.50
N ASN A 205 10.44 -5.02 8.64
CA ASN A 205 9.50 -5.45 7.61
C ASN A 205 8.08 -4.99 7.99
N ALA A 206 7.61 -3.91 7.39
CA ALA A 206 6.30 -3.34 7.62
C ALA A 206 5.24 -4.12 6.83
N ILE A 207 4.50 -4.99 7.52
CA ILE A 207 3.52 -5.88 6.89
C ILE A 207 2.29 -5.08 6.46
N PRO A 208 1.91 -5.12 5.15
CA PRO A 208 0.83 -4.30 4.60
C PRO A 208 -0.57 -4.84 4.95
N ASP A 209 -0.73 -6.15 5.00
CA ASP A 209 -2.02 -6.82 5.04
C ASP A 209 -2.44 -7.22 6.45
N ASN A 210 -3.74 -7.15 6.72
CA ASN A 210 -4.34 -7.59 7.98
C ASN A 210 -4.55 -9.12 8.07
N TRP A 211 -4.46 -9.84 6.94
CA TRP A 211 -4.54 -11.30 6.90
C TRP A 211 -3.16 -11.92 7.08
N PRO A 212 -2.94 -12.74 8.14
CA PRO A 212 -1.63 -13.35 8.37
C PRO A 212 -1.26 -14.37 7.28
N MET A 213 -0.18 -14.06 6.53
CA MET A 213 0.33 -14.89 5.44
C MET A 213 1.86 -15.07 5.56
N ALA A 214 2.34 -16.29 5.32
CA ALA A 214 3.78 -16.55 5.30
C ALA A 214 4.52 -15.80 4.19
N LEU A 215 3.81 -15.38 3.14
CA LEU A 215 4.33 -14.46 2.11
C LEU A 215 5.06 -13.25 2.70
N HIS A 216 4.57 -12.71 3.81
CA HIS A 216 5.13 -11.49 4.41
C HIS A 216 6.29 -11.73 5.38
N LEU A 217 6.72 -12.97 5.59
CA LEU A 217 7.75 -13.29 6.57
C LEU A 217 9.17 -13.10 6.03
N SER A 218 10.02 -12.42 6.80
CA SER A 218 11.44 -12.22 6.51
C SER A 218 12.26 -12.52 7.76
N GLU A 219 12.73 -13.75 7.89
CA GLU A 219 13.51 -14.15 9.06
C GLU A 219 14.81 -13.35 9.19
N GLY A 220 15.04 -12.82 10.37
CA GLY A 220 16.16 -11.93 10.69
C GLY A 220 15.78 -10.45 10.62
N SER A 221 14.53 -10.11 10.22
CA SER A 221 13.98 -8.75 10.36
C SER A 221 13.02 -8.66 11.55
N ILE A 222 12.80 -7.44 12.04
CA ILE A 222 11.69 -7.14 12.93
C ILE A 222 10.45 -6.90 12.07
N HIS A 223 9.34 -7.58 12.38
CA HIS A 223 8.08 -7.40 11.68
C HIS A 223 7.21 -6.41 12.43
N THR A 224 6.55 -5.53 11.70
CA THR A 224 5.53 -4.66 12.26
C THR A 224 4.17 -4.95 11.64
N VAL A 225 3.12 -4.82 12.43
CA VAL A 225 1.74 -5.10 12.03
C VAL A 225 0.80 -4.00 12.48
N GLN A 226 -0.27 -3.80 11.72
CA GLN A 226 -1.18 -2.69 11.86
C GLN A 226 -2.35 -2.96 12.83
N THR A 227 -2.62 -4.24 13.17
CA THR A 227 -3.77 -4.62 13.98
C THR A 227 -3.41 -5.72 14.98
N HIS A 228 -4.18 -5.81 16.07
CA HIS A 228 -4.07 -6.91 17.04
C HIS A 228 -4.40 -8.27 16.44
N TYR A 229 -5.33 -8.31 15.46
CA TYR A 229 -5.66 -9.54 14.76
C TYR A 229 -4.44 -10.08 13.97
N ALA A 230 -3.77 -9.20 13.21
CA ALA A 230 -2.54 -9.56 12.51
C ALA A 230 -1.44 -9.98 13.51
N TYR A 231 -1.25 -9.23 14.61
CA TYR A 231 -0.28 -9.58 15.64
C TYR A 231 -0.49 -11.00 16.16
N GLN A 232 -1.70 -11.35 16.57
CA GLN A 232 -2.02 -12.69 17.08
C GLN A 232 -1.73 -13.77 16.04
N GLY A 233 -2.17 -13.57 14.80
CA GLY A 233 -2.00 -14.54 13.73
C GLY A 233 -0.56 -14.77 13.32
N TYR A 234 0.25 -13.71 13.21
CA TYR A 234 1.68 -13.82 12.92
C TYR A 234 2.46 -14.38 14.12
N ARG A 235 2.10 -14.00 15.35
CA ARG A 235 2.80 -14.46 16.54
C ARG A 235 2.80 -15.98 16.69
N ILE A 236 1.70 -16.64 16.34
CA ILE A 236 1.56 -18.10 16.39
C ILE A 236 1.72 -18.77 15.03
N LEU A 237 1.99 -18.03 13.97
CA LEU A 237 2.07 -18.51 12.57
C LEU A 237 0.82 -19.29 12.18
N ASN A 238 -0.35 -18.76 12.53
CA ASN A 238 -1.64 -19.43 12.44
C ASN A 238 -1.95 -19.97 11.04
N GLY A 239 -2.12 -21.30 10.92
CA GLY A 239 -2.47 -21.98 9.68
C GLY A 239 -1.40 -21.95 8.57
N MET A 240 -0.16 -21.53 8.91
CA MET A 240 0.91 -21.41 7.92
C MET A 240 1.54 -22.77 7.53
N GLN A 241 1.17 -23.84 8.22
CA GLN A 241 1.49 -25.22 7.84
C GLN A 241 0.27 -26.14 8.03
N GLY A 242 -0.90 -25.70 7.55
CA GLY A 242 -2.14 -26.44 7.70
C GLY A 242 -2.62 -26.45 9.17
N ALA A 243 -2.90 -27.63 9.70
CA ALA A 243 -3.36 -27.82 11.08
C ALA A 243 -2.20 -28.00 12.11
N ASP A 244 -0.93 -27.99 11.65
CA ASP A 244 0.21 -28.17 12.55
C ASP A 244 0.36 -27.01 13.51
N VAL A 245 0.71 -27.32 14.76
CA VAL A 245 1.09 -26.31 15.76
C VAL A 245 2.56 -25.98 15.54
N LEU A 246 2.81 -24.75 15.10
CA LEU A 246 4.14 -24.24 14.81
C LEU A 246 4.80 -23.64 16.06
N ARG A 247 6.13 -23.65 16.07
CA ARG A 247 6.90 -22.83 17.01
C ARG A 247 6.56 -21.36 16.75
N PRO A 248 6.15 -20.59 17.77
CA PRO A 248 5.78 -19.19 17.60
C PRO A 248 6.96 -18.34 17.13
N MET A 249 6.68 -17.29 16.35
CA MET A 249 7.64 -16.24 16.04
C MET A 249 8.19 -15.64 17.35
N PRO A 250 9.50 -15.35 17.50
CA PRO A 250 10.03 -14.69 18.67
C PRO A 250 9.27 -13.38 18.97
N LYS A 251 9.06 -13.07 20.25
CA LYS A 251 8.28 -11.88 20.65
C LYS A 251 8.94 -10.57 20.21
N ASP A 252 10.27 -10.55 20.14
CA ASP A 252 11.06 -9.38 19.79
C ASP A 252 11.16 -9.19 18.26
N ASP A 253 10.74 -10.18 17.46
CA ASP A 253 10.70 -10.13 16.01
C ASP A 253 9.35 -9.67 15.46
N LEU A 254 8.36 -9.38 16.33
CA LEU A 254 7.02 -8.93 15.92
C LEU A 254 6.48 -7.86 16.86
N ILE A 255 6.14 -6.71 16.31
CA ILE A 255 5.65 -5.54 17.07
C ILE A 255 4.34 -5.03 16.47
N TYR A 256 3.35 -4.80 17.33
CA TYR A 256 2.15 -4.04 16.93
C TYR A 256 2.48 -2.54 16.96
N THR A 257 2.36 -1.88 15.82
CA THR A 257 2.69 -0.46 15.67
C THR A 257 1.46 0.42 15.42
N GLY A 258 0.36 -0.14 14.93
CA GLY A 258 -0.76 0.62 14.40
C GLY A 258 -0.62 0.88 12.91
N HIS A 259 -1.49 1.72 12.38
CA HIS A 259 -1.64 1.96 10.95
C HIS A 259 -0.50 2.83 10.39
N TYR A 260 -0.01 2.48 9.19
CA TYR A 260 1.04 3.24 8.50
C TYR A 260 0.44 4.41 7.71
N ILE A 261 0.35 5.56 8.36
CA ILE A 261 -0.27 6.76 7.81
C ILE A 261 0.75 7.88 7.69
N ASP A 262 0.68 8.66 6.62
CA ASP A 262 1.55 9.79 6.40
C ASP A 262 1.29 10.94 7.40
N HIS A 263 2.36 11.66 7.72
CA HIS A 263 2.36 12.75 8.70
C HIS A 263 1.25 13.78 8.44
N GLU A 264 1.08 14.18 7.18
CA GLU A 264 0.08 15.20 6.80
C GLU A 264 -1.36 14.80 7.16
N LEU A 265 -1.69 13.51 7.06
CA LEU A 265 -3.01 13.02 7.45
C LEU A 265 -3.14 12.90 8.96
N VAL A 266 -2.14 12.32 9.63
CA VAL A 266 -2.20 12.13 11.10
C VAL A 266 -2.24 13.44 11.85
N SER A 267 -1.41 14.41 11.45
CA SER A 267 -1.29 15.71 12.13
C SER A 267 -2.51 16.63 11.96
N ASN A 268 -3.39 16.31 11.00
CA ASN A 268 -4.55 17.14 10.68
C ASN A 268 -5.90 16.46 10.95
N ILE A 269 -5.94 15.31 11.62
CA ILE A 269 -7.17 14.53 11.84
C ILE A 269 -8.29 15.37 12.43
N GLU A 270 -8.03 16.11 13.52
CA GLU A 270 -9.07 16.90 14.20
C GLU A 270 -9.59 18.04 13.31
N ALA A 271 -8.68 18.72 12.61
CA ALA A 271 -9.06 19.80 11.70
C ALA A 271 -9.86 19.28 10.50
N ASP A 272 -9.46 18.15 9.95
CA ASP A 272 -10.14 17.53 8.80
C ASP A 272 -11.51 16.96 9.21
N CYS A 273 -11.65 16.36 10.40
CA CYS A 273 -12.93 15.90 10.94
C CYS A 273 -13.89 17.08 11.21
N GLU A 274 -13.40 18.15 11.82
CA GLU A 274 -14.23 19.34 12.04
C GLU A 274 -14.66 20.00 10.72
N ALA A 275 -13.78 20.06 9.72
CA ALA A 275 -14.13 20.56 8.39
C ALA A 275 -15.24 19.73 7.74
N ARG A 276 -15.23 18.40 7.88
CA ARG A 276 -16.29 17.47 7.40
C ARG A 276 -17.63 17.77 8.09
N ARG A 277 -17.64 17.85 9.43
CA ARG A 277 -18.84 18.19 10.21
C ARG A 277 -19.37 19.58 9.84
N ALA A 278 -18.49 20.58 9.65
CA ALA A 278 -18.87 21.93 9.25
C ALA A 278 -19.56 21.94 7.90
N ARG A 279 -19.01 21.27 6.88
CA ARG A 279 -19.64 21.15 5.54
C ARG A 279 -21.05 20.56 5.62
N LYS A 280 -21.26 19.52 6.43
CA LYS A 280 -22.60 18.94 6.64
C LYS A 280 -23.56 19.93 7.30
N ARG A 281 -23.15 20.58 8.40
CA ARG A 281 -23.97 21.59 9.09
C ARG A 281 -24.36 22.75 8.17
N GLU A 282 -23.46 23.17 7.30
CA GLU A 282 -23.64 24.26 6.34
C GLU A 282 -24.37 23.82 5.05
N LYS A 283 -24.75 22.55 4.96
CA LYS A 283 -25.38 21.97 3.76
C LYS A 283 -24.56 22.17 2.47
N LYS A 284 -23.25 22.15 2.59
CA LYS A 284 -22.33 22.16 1.46
C LYS A 284 -22.33 20.80 0.76
N PRO A 285 -21.90 20.72 -0.52
CA PRO A 285 -21.79 19.46 -1.23
C PRO A 285 -20.99 18.40 -0.46
N VAL A 286 -21.53 17.20 -0.32
CA VAL A 286 -20.79 16.05 0.23
C VAL A 286 -19.73 15.61 -0.78
N ARG A 287 -18.47 15.53 -0.38
CA ARG A 287 -17.33 15.26 -1.25
C ARG A 287 -16.93 13.79 -1.16
N PHE A 288 -17.17 13.04 -2.23
CA PHE A 288 -16.79 11.63 -2.33
C PHE A 288 -15.48 11.50 -3.10
N LEU A 289 -14.48 10.83 -2.52
CA LEU A 289 -13.24 10.47 -3.21
C LEU A 289 -13.33 9.02 -3.69
N LEU A 290 -13.40 8.83 -5.00
CA LEU A 290 -13.39 7.53 -5.66
C LEU A 290 -11.96 7.18 -6.08
N THR A 291 -11.42 6.07 -5.57
CA THR A 291 -10.08 5.60 -5.92
C THR A 291 -10.17 4.33 -6.75
N ILE A 292 -9.84 4.46 -8.03
CA ILE A 292 -9.86 3.34 -8.96
C ILE A 292 -8.50 2.65 -8.89
N GLY A 293 -8.47 1.48 -8.27
CA GLY A 293 -7.27 0.68 -8.10
C GLY A 293 -6.80 -0.02 -9.37
N GLY A 294 -5.65 -0.69 -9.27
CA GLY A 294 -4.87 -1.27 -10.36
C GLY A 294 -5.68 -1.94 -11.47
N ALA A 295 -5.25 -1.70 -12.70
CA ALA A 295 -5.81 -2.22 -13.96
C ALA A 295 -7.26 -1.84 -14.28
N GLY A 296 -7.83 -0.81 -13.64
CA GLY A 296 -9.22 -0.39 -13.88
C GLY A 296 -10.24 -1.44 -13.44
N ALA A 297 -9.88 -2.27 -12.48
CA ALA A 297 -10.79 -3.23 -11.87
C ALA A 297 -12.00 -2.49 -11.26
N GLN A 298 -13.17 -3.10 -11.37
CA GLN A 298 -14.42 -2.59 -10.78
C GLN A 298 -14.97 -1.31 -11.42
N ARG A 299 -14.52 -0.93 -12.62
CA ARG A 299 -15.03 0.24 -13.35
C ARG A 299 -16.58 0.29 -13.40
N GLU A 300 -17.25 -0.86 -13.54
CA GLU A 300 -18.72 -0.93 -13.58
C GLU A 300 -19.37 -0.46 -12.27
N ILE A 301 -18.73 -0.74 -11.11
CA ILE A 301 -19.19 -0.27 -9.80
C ILE A 301 -19.05 1.25 -9.74
N PHE A 302 -17.89 1.80 -10.14
CA PHE A 302 -17.65 3.23 -10.15
C PHE A 302 -18.58 3.95 -11.14
N ALA A 303 -18.84 3.39 -12.32
CA ALA A 303 -19.81 3.94 -13.26
C ALA A 303 -21.22 4.00 -12.65
N SER A 304 -21.62 2.97 -11.90
CA SER A 304 -22.91 2.95 -11.21
C SER A 304 -22.99 3.99 -10.09
N ILE A 305 -21.91 4.16 -9.31
CA ILE A 305 -21.82 5.19 -8.26
C ILE A 305 -21.95 6.59 -8.87
N ILE A 306 -21.17 6.88 -9.92
CA ILE A 306 -21.20 8.20 -10.57
C ILE A 306 -22.60 8.49 -11.16
N LYS A 307 -23.20 7.51 -11.86
CA LYS A 307 -24.57 7.64 -12.39
C LYS A 307 -25.58 7.94 -11.30
N HIS A 308 -25.47 7.27 -10.16
CA HIS A 308 -26.37 7.48 -9.01
C HIS A 308 -26.21 8.87 -8.39
N LEU A 309 -24.97 9.36 -8.27
CA LEU A 309 -24.68 10.66 -7.65
C LEU A 309 -24.88 11.85 -8.63
N LEU A 310 -24.99 11.60 -9.94
CA LEU A 310 -25.05 12.67 -10.93
C LEU A 310 -26.20 13.69 -10.69
N PRO A 311 -27.44 13.30 -10.33
CA PRO A 311 -28.48 14.26 -9.97
C PRO A 311 -28.12 15.10 -8.73
N ALA A 312 -27.48 14.51 -7.74
CA ALA A 312 -27.04 15.25 -6.56
C ALA A 312 -25.90 16.21 -6.85
N ILE A 313 -25.04 15.90 -7.86
CA ILE A 313 -23.99 16.79 -8.35
C ILE A 313 -24.61 17.97 -9.10
N GLU A 314 -25.60 17.71 -9.94
CA GLU A 314 -26.34 18.74 -10.68
C GLU A 314 -27.05 19.71 -9.73
N ASP A 315 -27.66 19.19 -8.66
CA ASP A 315 -28.33 19.98 -7.61
C ASP A 315 -27.33 20.66 -6.62
N GLY A 316 -26.03 20.43 -6.76
CA GLY A 316 -25.01 21.00 -5.86
C GLY A 316 -24.96 20.35 -4.47
N ARG A 317 -25.55 19.15 -4.28
CA ARG A 317 -25.51 18.40 -3.01
C ARG A 317 -24.35 17.44 -2.87
N ALA A 318 -23.69 17.09 -3.98
CA ALA A 318 -22.51 16.24 -4.02
C ALA A 318 -21.41 16.83 -4.90
N ALA A 319 -20.16 16.47 -4.60
CA ALA A 319 -19.00 16.68 -5.45
C ALA A 319 -18.15 15.42 -5.48
N LEU A 320 -17.49 15.12 -6.60
CA LEU A 320 -16.68 13.93 -6.76
C LEU A 320 -15.22 14.27 -7.06
N TYR A 321 -14.33 13.56 -6.40
CA TYR A 321 -12.93 13.40 -6.79
C TYR A 321 -12.77 11.98 -7.34
N VAL A 322 -12.31 11.84 -8.56
CA VAL A 322 -12.13 10.53 -9.21
C VAL A 322 -10.66 10.36 -9.58
N ASN A 323 -9.90 9.68 -8.73
CA ASN A 323 -8.51 9.35 -9.04
C ASN A 323 -8.44 8.01 -9.77
N VAL A 324 -8.09 8.07 -11.05
CA VAL A 324 -7.88 6.88 -11.90
C VAL A 324 -6.42 6.39 -11.91
N GLY A 325 -5.56 6.97 -11.06
CA GLY A 325 -4.14 6.62 -10.97
C GLY A 325 -3.40 6.87 -12.28
N ASP A 326 -2.73 5.83 -12.79
CA ASP A 326 -2.03 5.85 -14.09
C ASP A 326 -2.85 5.24 -15.25
N TYR A 327 -4.18 5.05 -15.07
CA TYR A 327 -5.07 4.42 -16.04
C TYR A 327 -6.00 5.42 -16.75
N ARG A 328 -5.48 6.30 -17.58
CA ARG A 328 -6.25 7.33 -18.33
C ARG A 328 -7.45 6.76 -19.05
N ASN A 329 -7.31 5.60 -19.68
CA ASN A 329 -8.38 4.94 -20.42
C ASN A 329 -9.62 4.60 -19.57
N VAL A 330 -9.48 4.52 -18.26
CA VAL A 330 -10.62 4.31 -17.34
C VAL A 330 -11.50 5.56 -17.29
N TRP A 331 -10.89 6.74 -17.18
CA TRP A 331 -11.61 7.99 -17.20
C TRP A 331 -12.34 8.21 -18.53
N GLU A 332 -11.66 7.98 -19.65
CA GLU A 332 -12.24 8.12 -21.00
C GLU A 332 -13.47 7.20 -21.17
N LYS A 333 -13.40 5.97 -20.65
CA LYS A 333 -14.54 5.05 -20.66
C LYS A 333 -15.68 5.52 -19.78
N LEU A 334 -15.42 6.05 -18.59
CA LEU A 334 -16.44 6.61 -17.69
C LEU A 334 -17.18 7.77 -18.39
N LEU A 335 -16.44 8.70 -19.01
CA LEU A 335 -17.04 9.81 -19.77
C LEU A 335 -17.90 9.33 -20.93
N GLY A 336 -17.48 8.25 -21.63
CA GLY A 336 -18.23 7.68 -22.75
C GLY A 336 -19.49 6.90 -22.32
N GLU A 337 -19.48 6.30 -21.13
CA GLU A 337 -20.55 5.43 -20.63
C GLU A 337 -21.60 6.15 -19.78
N ILE A 338 -21.29 7.35 -19.28
CA ILE A 338 -22.15 8.09 -18.36
C ILE A 338 -22.65 9.37 -19.04
N PRO A 339 -23.86 9.36 -19.62
CA PRO A 339 -24.46 10.56 -20.21
C PRO A 339 -24.52 11.70 -19.19
N GLY A 340 -24.13 12.91 -19.63
CA GLY A 340 -24.15 14.10 -18.78
C GLY A 340 -22.92 14.30 -17.88
N MET A 341 -22.11 13.27 -17.61
CA MET A 341 -20.92 13.40 -16.76
C MET A 341 -19.97 14.50 -17.25
N LYS A 342 -19.78 14.59 -18.56
CA LYS A 342 -18.88 15.58 -19.21
C LYS A 342 -19.26 17.03 -18.88
N ASN A 343 -20.54 17.32 -18.62
CA ASN A 343 -21.00 18.68 -18.33
C ASN A 343 -20.50 19.20 -16.98
N PHE A 344 -20.12 18.30 -16.07
CA PHE A 344 -19.68 18.61 -14.72
C PHE A 344 -18.22 18.25 -14.47
N ALA A 345 -17.53 17.69 -15.48
CA ALA A 345 -16.18 17.15 -15.33
C ALA A 345 -15.10 18.22 -15.54
N THR A 346 -14.14 18.28 -14.63
CA THR A 346 -12.88 19.03 -14.73
C THR A 346 -11.73 18.04 -14.65
N GLU A 347 -10.76 18.15 -15.56
CA GLU A 347 -9.63 17.23 -15.67
C GLU A 347 -8.36 17.86 -15.10
N HIS A 348 -7.71 17.19 -14.13
CA HIS A 348 -6.40 17.52 -13.56
C HIS A 348 -5.40 16.45 -14.02
N PHE A 349 -5.01 16.53 -15.30
CA PHE A 349 -4.31 15.44 -15.97
C PHE A 349 -2.84 15.75 -16.17
N ASN A 350 -1.98 14.88 -15.64
CA ASN A 350 -0.54 14.92 -15.79
C ASN A 350 0.08 16.31 -15.50
N ASN A 351 -0.53 17.01 -14.54
CA ASN A 351 -0.13 18.33 -14.09
C ASN A 351 -0.13 18.37 -12.57
N TRP A 352 1.02 18.01 -12.00
CA TRP A 352 1.17 17.91 -10.54
C TRP A 352 0.95 19.22 -9.82
N LYS A 353 1.42 20.32 -10.41
CA LYS A 353 1.23 21.66 -9.85
C LYS A 353 -0.25 22.04 -9.76
N ASP A 354 -1.05 21.71 -10.77
CA ASP A 354 -2.49 21.94 -10.78
C ASP A 354 -3.19 21.05 -9.73
N THR A 355 -2.83 19.77 -9.68
CA THR A 355 -3.37 18.82 -8.68
C THR A 355 -3.09 19.27 -7.24
N THR A 356 -1.86 19.67 -6.93
CA THR A 356 -1.49 20.16 -5.59
C THR A 356 -2.18 21.49 -5.26
N ALA A 357 -2.29 22.40 -6.22
CA ALA A 357 -3.02 23.66 -6.05
C ALA A 357 -4.51 23.43 -5.78
N PHE A 358 -5.15 22.52 -6.54
CA PHE A 358 -6.54 22.11 -6.30
C PHE A 358 -6.70 21.50 -4.91
N ALA A 359 -5.85 20.55 -4.52
CA ALA A 359 -5.92 19.92 -3.22
C ALA A 359 -5.82 20.92 -2.07
N ALA A 360 -4.90 21.91 -2.17
CA ALA A 360 -4.75 22.96 -1.19
C ALA A 360 -5.98 23.90 -1.15
N GLN A 361 -6.51 24.30 -2.30
CA GLN A 361 -7.72 25.12 -2.40
C GLN A 361 -8.94 24.39 -1.79
N ALA A 362 -9.06 23.10 -2.05
CA ALA A 362 -10.19 22.29 -1.60
C ALA A 362 -10.27 22.15 -0.06
N LEU A 363 -9.18 22.41 0.69
CA LEU A 363 -9.22 22.38 2.15
C LEU A 363 -10.17 23.43 2.73
N THR A 364 -10.18 24.63 2.17
CA THR A 364 -10.94 25.77 2.69
C THR A 364 -11.98 26.33 1.71
N GLY A 365 -11.84 26.02 0.42
CA GLY A 365 -12.69 26.52 -0.66
C GLY A 365 -13.93 25.66 -0.93
N GLU A 366 -14.81 26.21 -1.76
CA GLU A 366 -15.95 25.48 -2.29
C GLU A 366 -15.48 24.54 -3.40
N VAL A 367 -16.10 23.36 -3.48
CA VAL A 367 -15.87 22.36 -4.52
C VAL A 367 -17.21 21.89 -5.04
N SER A 368 -17.36 21.85 -6.36
CA SER A 368 -18.57 21.38 -7.04
C SER A 368 -18.20 20.57 -8.27
N GLY A 369 -19.10 19.74 -8.76
CA GLY A 369 -18.91 18.95 -9.98
C GLY A 369 -18.04 17.70 -9.75
N ILE A 370 -17.36 17.27 -10.80
CA ILE A 370 -16.57 16.04 -10.84
C ILE A 370 -15.14 16.39 -11.25
N HIS A 371 -14.18 16.14 -10.37
CA HIS A 371 -12.76 16.37 -10.63
C HIS A 371 -12.05 15.05 -10.91
N GLY A 372 -11.57 14.87 -12.14
CA GLY A 372 -10.82 13.69 -12.57
C GLY A 372 -9.32 13.90 -12.45
N PHE A 373 -8.62 12.92 -11.83
CA PHE A 373 -7.17 12.95 -11.65
C PHE A 373 -6.54 11.75 -12.34
N TRP A 374 -5.53 12.03 -13.16
CA TRP A 374 -4.70 11.04 -13.81
C TRP A 374 -3.26 11.54 -13.90
N HIS A 375 -2.31 10.70 -13.54
CA HIS A 375 -0.88 10.99 -13.65
C HIS A 375 -0.13 9.79 -14.24
N GLU A 376 0.74 10.06 -15.19
CA GLU A 376 1.60 9.04 -15.78
C GLU A 376 2.66 8.56 -14.78
N ASN A 377 3.18 9.50 -13.98
CA ASN A 377 4.15 9.17 -12.95
C ASN A 377 3.49 8.49 -11.74
N ILE A 378 4.08 7.38 -11.30
CA ILE A 378 3.54 6.56 -10.21
C ILE A 378 3.50 7.30 -8.86
N PHE A 379 4.48 8.17 -8.57
CA PHE A 379 4.51 8.92 -7.34
C PHE A 379 3.33 9.90 -7.25
N GLU A 380 3.09 10.63 -8.33
CA GLU A 380 1.96 11.55 -8.46
C GLU A 380 0.62 10.81 -8.43
N ALA A 381 0.50 9.72 -9.18
CA ALA A 381 -0.71 8.91 -9.27
C ALA A 381 -1.15 8.35 -7.89
N VAL A 382 -0.18 7.90 -7.08
CA VAL A 382 -0.43 7.38 -5.74
C VAL A 382 -0.69 8.50 -4.73
N TYR A 383 0.20 9.50 -4.69
CA TYR A 383 0.14 10.55 -3.66
C TYR A 383 -1.03 11.53 -3.85
N CYS A 384 -1.55 11.67 -5.07
CA CYS A 384 -2.78 12.40 -5.35
C CYS A 384 -3.94 11.97 -4.44
N THR A 385 -4.13 10.67 -4.21
CA THR A 385 -5.16 10.17 -3.28
C THR A 385 -4.93 10.71 -1.86
N ASN A 386 -3.69 10.71 -1.36
CA ASN A 386 -3.37 11.16 -0.01
C ASN A 386 -3.67 12.65 0.16
N LEU A 387 -3.33 13.48 -0.83
CA LEU A 387 -3.67 14.91 -0.83
C LEU A 387 -5.18 15.14 -0.78
N LEU A 388 -5.95 14.41 -1.58
CA LEU A 388 -7.40 14.56 -1.70
C LEU A 388 -8.16 14.04 -0.46
N MET A 389 -7.60 13.08 0.29
CA MET A 389 -8.24 12.54 1.50
C MET A 389 -8.49 13.60 2.57
N ARG A 390 -7.69 14.64 2.67
CA ARG A 390 -7.87 15.71 3.64
C ARG A 390 -9.13 16.53 3.40
N SER A 391 -9.49 16.75 2.13
CA SER A 391 -10.62 17.59 1.74
C SER A 391 -11.89 16.82 1.38
N CYS A 392 -11.84 15.48 1.25
CA CYS A 392 -13.04 14.67 1.02
C CYS A 392 -13.79 14.38 2.32
N ASP A 393 -15.08 14.09 2.22
CA ASP A 393 -15.92 13.67 3.33
C ASP A 393 -15.96 12.15 3.46
N VAL A 394 -16.01 11.45 2.34
CA VAL A 394 -16.09 9.97 2.29
C VAL A 394 -15.13 9.43 1.24
N LEU A 395 -14.28 8.51 1.65
CA LEU A 395 -13.43 7.74 0.75
C LEU A 395 -14.19 6.48 0.29
N VAL A 396 -14.41 6.35 -1.01
CA VAL A 396 -15.07 5.18 -1.64
C VAL A 396 -14.00 4.32 -2.31
N THR A 397 -13.74 3.17 -1.73
CA THR A 397 -12.62 2.31 -2.15
C THR A 397 -12.89 0.83 -1.87
N LYS A 398 -12.12 -0.06 -2.49
CA LYS A 398 -12.06 -1.45 -2.03
C LYS A 398 -11.25 -1.53 -0.72
N PRO A 399 -11.48 -2.57 0.14
CA PRO A 399 -10.85 -2.65 1.46
C PRO A 399 -9.39 -3.17 1.40
N SER A 400 -8.52 -2.44 0.68
CA SER A 400 -7.08 -2.68 0.60
C SER A 400 -6.31 -1.88 1.67
N GLU A 401 -5.11 -1.42 1.37
CA GLU A 401 -4.30 -0.56 2.24
C GLU A 401 -5.02 0.73 2.65
N LEU A 402 -5.94 1.21 1.83
CA LEU A 402 -6.76 2.38 2.13
C LEU A 402 -7.76 2.16 3.28
N ALA A 403 -8.00 0.91 3.68
CA ALA A 403 -8.84 0.59 4.82
C ALA A 403 -8.30 1.14 6.16
N PHE A 404 -7.00 1.42 6.23
CA PHE A 404 -6.33 1.85 7.45
C PHE A 404 -6.26 3.38 7.62
N TYR A 405 -6.68 4.15 6.60
CA TYR A 405 -6.55 5.60 6.61
C TYR A 405 -7.62 6.30 7.47
N PRO A 406 -7.30 7.44 8.13
CA PRO A 406 -8.19 8.16 9.05
C PRO A 406 -9.20 9.06 8.30
N VAL A 407 -9.99 8.46 7.45
CA VAL A 407 -11.04 9.12 6.66
C VAL A 407 -12.30 8.28 6.76
N PRO A 408 -13.51 8.84 6.89
CA PRO A 408 -14.75 8.07 6.78
C PRO A 408 -14.79 7.27 5.48
N LYS A 409 -15.02 5.96 5.55
CA LYS A 409 -14.87 5.05 4.40
C LYS A 409 -16.14 4.29 4.07
N LEU A 410 -16.43 4.24 2.77
CA LEU A 410 -17.39 3.31 2.19
C LEU A 410 -16.62 2.26 1.40
N PHE A 411 -16.70 1.01 1.84
CA PHE A 411 -16.03 -0.07 1.13
C PHE A 411 -16.93 -0.70 0.08
N ILE A 412 -16.47 -0.65 -1.17
CA ILE A 412 -17.06 -1.43 -2.28
C ILE A 412 -16.49 -2.85 -2.27
N LYS A 413 -17.03 -3.71 -3.13
CA LYS A 413 -16.62 -5.11 -3.27
C LYS A 413 -15.11 -5.26 -3.39
N ARG A 414 -14.54 -6.20 -2.64
CA ARG A 414 -13.11 -6.57 -2.70
C ARG A 414 -12.74 -7.28 -4.00
N VAL A 415 -11.45 -7.32 -4.30
CA VAL A 415 -10.87 -8.11 -5.40
C VAL A 415 -10.26 -9.41 -4.86
N GLY A 416 -9.50 -9.36 -3.78
CA GLY A 416 -8.89 -10.51 -3.11
C GLY A 416 -9.60 -10.90 -1.82
N GLY A 417 -9.67 -12.21 -1.51
CA GLY A 417 -10.32 -12.71 -0.30
C GLY A 417 -9.73 -12.16 1.01
N HIS A 418 -8.43 -11.93 1.04
CA HIS A 418 -7.70 -11.38 2.19
C HIS A 418 -8.08 -9.92 2.52
N GLU A 419 -8.53 -9.14 1.53
CA GLU A 419 -8.90 -7.73 1.72
C GLU A 419 -10.10 -7.55 2.66
N GLN A 420 -10.97 -8.57 2.83
CA GLN A 420 -12.14 -8.48 3.74
C GLN A 420 -11.75 -8.09 5.18
N TRP A 421 -10.56 -8.49 5.63
CA TRP A 421 -10.10 -8.23 6.99
C TRP A 421 -9.77 -6.76 7.23
N GLY A 422 -9.48 -6.00 6.18
CA GLY A 422 -9.38 -4.54 6.24
C GLY A 422 -10.74 -3.88 6.50
N ALA A 423 -11.80 -4.30 5.79
CA ALA A 423 -13.15 -3.77 6.01
C ALA A 423 -13.70 -4.14 7.39
N ILE A 424 -13.50 -5.39 7.84
CA ILE A 424 -13.91 -5.82 9.18
C ILE A 424 -13.24 -4.96 10.25
N HIS A 425 -11.91 -4.80 10.15
CA HIS A 425 -11.16 -3.98 11.10
C HIS A 425 -11.65 -2.52 11.13
N SER A 426 -11.82 -1.91 9.97
CA SER A 426 -12.31 -0.53 9.86
C SER A 426 -13.72 -0.35 10.45
N ALA A 427 -14.62 -1.33 10.24
CA ALA A 427 -15.94 -1.32 10.85
C ALA A 427 -15.89 -1.48 12.39
N GLU A 428 -14.99 -2.34 12.91
CA GLU A 428 -14.81 -2.55 14.35
C GLU A 428 -14.24 -1.31 15.07
N ILE A 429 -13.34 -0.56 14.43
CA ILE A 429 -12.82 0.70 14.98
C ILE A 429 -13.68 1.91 14.64
N GLY A 430 -14.76 1.73 13.87
CA GLY A 430 -15.80 2.72 13.61
C GLY A 430 -15.44 3.79 12.58
N ASP A 431 -14.39 3.60 11.76
CA ASP A 431 -13.96 4.61 10.77
C ASP A 431 -14.35 4.25 9.33
N GLY A 432 -15.10 3.15 9.12
CA GLY A 432 -15.58 2.72 7.82
C GLY A 432 -16.74 1.74 7.90
N THR A 433 -17.35 1.43 6.75
CA THR A 433 -18.44 0.46 6.63
C THR A 433 -17.90 -0.98 6.59
N LEU A 434 -18.77 -1.96 6.71
CA LEU A 434 -18.51 -3.28 6.15
C LEU A 434 -18.49 -3.20 4.62
N GLU A 435 -17.95 -4.24 3.96
CA GLU A 435 -17.91 -4.36 2.52
C GLU A 435 -19.32 -4.40 1.91
N CYS A 436 -19.64 -3.45 1.04
CA CYS A 436 -20.81 -3.48 0.16
C CYS A 436 -20.50 -4.42 -1.02
N ARG A 437 -21.12 -5.61 -1.01
CA ARG A 437 -20.80 -6.68 -1.97
C ARG A 437 -21.49 -6.53 -3.32
N ASP A 438 -22.49 -5.65 -3.42
CA ASP A 438 -23.25 -5.38 -4.63
C ASP A 438 -23.57 -3.89 -4.77
N ILE A 439 -24.04 -3.52 -5.97
CA ILE A 439 -24.35 -2.13 -6.30
C ILE A 439 -25.54 -1.60 -5.48
N PRO A 440 -26.68 -2.33 -5.30
CA PRO A 440 -27.78 -1.83 -4.49
C PRO A 440 -27.37 -1.45 -3.07
N HIS A 441 -26.58 -2.30 -2.39
CA HIS A 441 -26.06 -1.99 -1.05
C HIS A 441 -25.12 -0.76 -1.08
N THR A 442 -24.24 -0.67 -2.08
CA THR A 442 -23.35 0.51 -2.24
C THR A 442 -24.17 1.79 -2.38
N VAL A 443 -25.22 1.78 -3.21
CA VAL A 443 -26.10 2.93 -3.42
C VAL A 443 -26.84 3.33 -2.15
N GLN A 444 -27.40 2.37 -1.39
CA GLN A 444 -28.03 2.65 -0.11
C GLN A 444 -27.09 3.35 0.87
N MET A 445 -25.83 2.89 0.95
CA MET A 445 -24.83 3.52 1.81
C MET A 445 -24.43 4.91 1.35
N LEU A 446 -24.34 5.15 0.01
CA LEU A 446 -24.13 6.50 -0.54
C LEU A 446 -25.27 7.45 -0.15
N ASP A 447 -26.53 6.99 -0.22
CA ASP A 447 -27.69 7.78 0.15
C ASP A 447 -27.69 8.16 1.64
N LEU A 448 -27.23 7.27 2.52
CA LEU A 448 -27.06 7.58 3.95
C LEU A 448 -26.03 8.70 4.14
N PHE A 449 -24.85 8.59 3.54
CA PHE A 449 -23.82 9.64 3.62
C PHE A 449 -24.30 10.98 3.01
N LEU A 450 -25.08 10.91 1.93
CA LEU A 450 -25.57 12.10 1.23
C LEU A 450 -26.66 12.84 2.04
N ASN A 451 -27.61 12.09 2.62
CA ASN A 451 -28.83 12.65 3.17
C ASN A 451 -28.85 12.75 4.70
N GLU A 452 -27.95 12.05 5.40
CA GLU A 452 -27.90 12.01 6.86
C GLU A 452 -26.53 12.49 7.38
N ASP A 453 -26.52 13.07 8.59
CA ASP A 453 -25.30 13.58 9.23
C ASP A 453 -24.71 12.57 10.22
N ALA A 454 -25.55 11.70 10.81
CA ALA A 454 -25.19 10.85 11.93
C ALA A 454 -24.01 9.93 11.59
N LEU A 455 -24.07 9.21 10.47
CA LEU A 455 -23.04 8.24 10.08
C LEU A 455 -21.65 8.90 9.89
N LEU A 456 -21.59 10.06 9.23
CA LEU A 456 -20.36 10.80 9.03
C LEU A 456 -19.79 11.31 10.36
N ASN A 457 -20.65 11.87 11.21
CA ASN A 457 -20.25 12.39 12.51
C ASN A 457 -19.73 11.29 13.43
N ASP A 458 -20.42 10.14 13.50
CA ASP A 458 -19.99 8.98 14.30
C ASP A 458 -18.63 8.45 13.83
N MET A 459 -18.40 8.39 12.51
CA MET A 459 -17.09 7.97 11.98
C MET A 459 -15.99 8.98 12.31
N CYS A 460 -16.25 10.28 12.23
CA CYS A 460 -15.30 11.31 12.65
C CYS A 460 -14.97 11.21 14.14
N ASP A 461 -15.95 10.99 15.00
CA ASP A 461 -15.75 10.80 16.45
C ASP A 461 -14.89 9.55 16.74
N CYS A 462 -15.12 8.46 15.99
CA CYS A 462 -14.29 7.26 16.10
C CYS A 462 -12.86 7.50 15.61
N ILE A 463 -12.66 8.22 14.52
CA ILE A 463 -11.33 8.59 13.99
C ILE A 463 -10.55 9.40 15.03
N GLU A 464 -11.16 10.39 15.66
CA GLU A 464 -10.51 11.20 16.71
C GLU A 464 -10.16 10.35 17.95
N LYS A 465 -11.05 9.45 18.39
CA LYS A 465 -10.77 8.49 19.47
C LYS A 465 -9.62 7.54 19.12
N ASN A 466 -9.60 7.04 17.90
CA ASN A 466 -8.55 6.14 17.40
C ASN A 466 -7.19 6.87 17.32
N LYS A 467 -7.17 8.16 16.94
CA LYS A 467 -5.97 8.99 17.01
C LYS A 467 -5.48 9.12 18.45
N ALA A 468 -6.34 9.47 19.37
CA ALA A 468 -5.99 9.60 20.79
C ALA A 468 -5.46 8.28 21.38
N ALA A 469 -5.91 7.14 20.87
CA ALA A 469 -5.40 5.81 21.21
C ALA A 469 -4.09 5.44 20.47
N GLY A 470 -3.58 6.28 19.57
CA GLY A 470 -2.35 6.05 18.81
C GLY A 470 -2.47 4.98 17.72
N ILE A 471 -3.69 4.70 17.24
CA ILE A 471 -3.91 3.68 16.19
C ILE A 471 -3.29 4.10 14.86
N TYR A 472 -3.26 5.40 14.56
CA TYR A 472 -2.71 5.94 13.31
C TYR A 472 -1.21 6.32 13.39
N ASP A 473 -0.51 6.02 14.49
CA ASP A 473 0.89 6.39 14.70
C ASP A 473 1.88 5.34 14.17
N GLY A 474 1.40 4.33 13.45
CA GLY A 474 2.22 3.18 13.04
C GLY A 474 3.45 3.56 12.21
N ALA A 475 3.36 4.53 11.31
CA ALA A 475 4.49 4.97 10.52
C ALA A 475 5.61 5.59 11.38
N TYR A 476 5.26 6.40 12.37
CA TYR A 476 6.24 6.97 13.32
C TYR A 476 6.92 5.88 14.15
N ARG A 477 6.14 4.95 14.72
CA ARG A 477 6.68 3.83 15.53
C ARG A 477 7.59 2.91 14.72
N VAL A 478 7.30 2.71 13.44
CA VAL A 478 8.18 1.96 12.53
C VAL A 478 9.50 2.68 12.32
N VAL A 479 9.48 4.00 12.15
CA VAL A 479 10.69 4.82 12.01
C VAL A 479 11.48 4.82 13.31
N GLU A 480 10.86 5.05 14.46
CA GLU A 480 11.47 4.97 15.79
C GLU A 480 12.17 3.62 15.99
N LEU A 481 11.45 2.53 15.75
CA LEU A 481 11.97 1.17 15.86
C LEU A 481 13.20 0.92 14.97
N ALA A 482 13.18 1.42 13.74
CA ALA A 482 14.28 1.29 12.80
C ALA A 482 15.52 2.09 13.26
N MET A 483 15.29 3.29 13.80
CA MET A 483 16.36 4.20 14.22
C MET A 483 16.92 3.88 15.61
N GLU A 484 16.12 3.35 16.54
CA GLU A 484 16.58 2.94 17.90
C GLU A 484 17.49 1.70 17.88
N LYS A 485 17.41 0.86 16.86
CA LYS A 485 18.17 -0.40 16.74
C LYS A 485 19.53 -0.24 16.04
N ARG A 486 20.03 0.97 15.88
CA ARG A 486 21.36 1.26 15.29
C ARG A 486 22.52 0.75 16.10
#